data_56e0906ab4c8b581f89b0ef9f3e8d42d
#
_entry.id   56e0906ab4c8b581f89b0ef9f3e8d42d
#
_cell.length_a   1.000
_cell.length_b   1.000
_cell.length_c   1.000
_cell.angle_alpha   90.00
_cell.angle_beta   90.00
_cell.angle_gamma   90.00
#
_symmetry.space_group_name_H-M   'P 1'
#
loop_
_entity.id
_entity.type
_entity.pdbx_description
1 polymer ?
#
loop_
_entity_poly.entity_id
_entity_poly.type
_entity_poly.pdbx_seq_one_letter_code
_entity_poly.pdbx_strand_id
1 'polypeptide(L)'
;LLRHGLYYELGVNFPGIQVRGQTVDMEPDAYVINIHEVPVAQGRIMPGHILVGESLEQLGLFNITGTETIHPIDGSVVTWISEGHKDVANQAGFRIWDAAEYLILHLSYVLRRHSHEFLGWQEVQTVMQELEKTHPALVKEIVPKVITLLQLTEIFQRLEDAGHRV
;
A
#
# COMPACT_ATOMS: atom_id res chain seq x y z
N LEU A 1 -10.02 -8.23 -3.37
CA LEU A 1 -8.83 -9.04 -3.04
C LEU A 1 -7.86 -8.25 -2.15
N LEU A 2 -7.33 -7.10 -2.55
CA LEU A 2 -6.35 -6.30 -1.80
C LEU A 2 -6.76 -6.03 -0.34
N ARG A 3 -7.95 -5.46 -0.09
CA ARG A 3 -8.45 -5.13 1.25
C ARG A 3 -8.56 -6.35 2.18
N HIS A 4 -8.97 -7.50 1.66
CA HIS A 4 -9.06 -8.73 2.45
C HIS A 4 -7.67 -9.25 2.82
N GLY A 5 -6.71 -9.20 1.88
CA GLY A 5 -5.33 -9.58 2.17
C GLY A 5 -4.73 -8.73 3.28
N LEU A 6 -4.87 -7.41 3.20
CA LEU A 6 -4.39 -6.49 4.21
C LEU A 6 -5.10 -6.65 5.57
N TYR A 7 -6.40 -6.96 5.56
CA TYR A 7 -7.14 -7.24 6.79
C TYR A 7 -6.58 -8.48 7.53
N TYR A 8 -6.31 -9.56 6.80
CA TYR A 8 -5.74 -10.77 7.41
C TYR A 8 -4.31 -10.56 7.92
N GLU A 9 -3.56 -9.68 7.29
CA GLU A 9 -2.18 -9.42 7.65
C GLU A 9 -2.04 -8.44 8.82
N LEU A 10 -2.83 -7.36 8.81
CA LEU A 10 -2.69 -6.23 9.74
C LEU A 10 -3.80 -6.18 10.79
N GLY A 11 -4.89 -6.94 10.61
CA GLY A 11 -6.06 -6.87 11.49
C GLY A 11 -6.87 -5.58 11.38
N VAL A 12 -6.52 -4.69 10.43
CA VAL A 12 -7.15 -3.38 10.23
C VAL A 12 -8.18 -3.45 9.11
N ASN A 13 -9.36 -2.89 9.36
CA ASN A 13 -10.43 -2.83 8.37
C ASN A 13 -10.30 -1.58 7.50
N PHE A 14 -9.81 -1.73 6.29
CA PHE A 14 -9.65 -0.62 5.36
C PHE A 14 -10.98 -0.21 4.70
N PRO A 15 -11.26 1.10 4.58
CA PRO A 15 -12.45 1.63 3.93
C PRO A 15 -12.50 1.29 2.44
N GLY A 16 -13.60 1.63 1.79
CA GLY A 16 -13.75 1.50 0.34
C GLY A 16 -12.76 2.39 -0.40
N ILE A 17 -12.14 1.84 -1.45
CA ILE A 17 -11.27 2.60 -2.34
C ILE A 17 -12.14 3.24 -3.41
N GLN A 18 -12.06 4.56 -3.56
CA GLN A 18 -12.71 5.30 -4.63
C GLN A 18 -11.66 5.73 -5.64
N VAL A 19 -11.91 5.40 -6.91
CA VAL A 19 -11.09 5.87 -8.03
C VAL A 19 -11.83 7.03 -8.68
N ARG A 20 -11.16 8.19 -8.76
CA ARG A 20 -11.66 9.38 -9.45
C ARG A 20 -10.85 9.60 -10.72
N GLY A 21 -11.52 10.07 -11.77
CA GLY A 21 -10.83 10.44 -13.01
C GLY A 21 -9.92 11.65 -12.84
N GLN A 22 -9.13 11.93 -13.85
CA GLN A 22 -8.18 13.04 -13.90
C GLN A 22 -8.87 14.38 -13.57
N THR A 23 -8.24 15.16 -12.70
CA THR A 23 -8.61 16.56 -12.44
C THR A 23 -7.83 17.49 -13.37
N VAL A 24 -8.36 18.69 -13.60
CA VAL A 24 -7.81 19.66 -14.56
C VAL A 24 -6.34 20.03 -14.28
N ASP A 25 -5.91 19.94 -13.02
CA ASP A 25 -4.59 20.36 -12.55
C ASP A 25 -3.56 19.22 -12.47
N MET A 26 -3.93 17.99 -12.88
CA MET A 26 -3.00 16.86 -12.86
C MET A 26 -2.27 16.71 -14.19
N GLU A 27 -0.96 16.45 -14.12
CA GLU A 27 -0.19 16.05 -15.30
C GLU A 27 -0.75 14.77 -15.93
N PRO A 28 -0.61 14.60 -17.26
CA PRO A 28 -0.97 13.35 -17.91
C PRO A 28 -0.30 12.15 -17.24
N ASP A 29 -1.04 11.05 -17.11
CA ASP A 29 -0.55 9.78 -16.57
C ASP A 29 -0.09 9.80 -15.10
N ALA A 30 -0.24 10.94 -14.41
CA ALA A 30 -0.02 11.04 -12.98
C ALA A 30 -1.21 10.49 -12.20
N TYR A 31 -0.93 9.97 -11.00
CA TYR A 31 -1.94 9.61 -10.02
C TYR A 31 -1.55 10.12 -8.64
N VAL A 32 -2.54 10.33 -7.80
CA VAL A 32 -2.38 10.71 -6.39
C VAL A 32 -3.20 9.76 -5.54
N ILE A 33 -2.62 9.30 -4.45
CA ILE A 33 -3.29 8.49 -3.43
C ILE A 33 -3.61 9.40 -2.26
N ASN A 34 -4.90 9.50 -1.94
CA ASN A 34 -5.39 10.29 -0.81
C ASN A 34 -5.90 9.36 0.29
N ILE A 35 -5.60 9.72 1.53
CA ILE A 35 -6.23 9.16 2.72
C ILE A 35 -6.99 10.29 3.41
N HIS A 36 -8.28 10.09 3.69
CA HIS A 36 -9.16 11.13 4.25
C HIS A 36 -9.10 12.46 3.48
N GLU A 37 -9.09 12.40 2.13
CA GLU A 37 -8.94 13.54 1.20
C GLU A 37 -7.58 14.25 1.27
N VAL A 38 -6.62 13.77 2.06
CA VAL A 38 -5.26 14.30 2.14
C VAL A 38 -4.33 13.52 1.20
N PRO A 39 -3.57 14.18 0.31
CA PRO A 39 -2.61 13.50 -0.54
C PRO A 39 -1.43 12.97 0.29
N VAL A 40 -1.21 11.64 0.24
CA VAL A 40 -0.15 10.95 0.98
C VAL A 40 0.91 10.35 0.07
N ALA A 41 0.58 10.11 -1.19
CA ALA A 41 1.52 9.62 -2.19
C ALA A 41 1.09 10.03 -3.58
N GLN A 42 2.06 10.06 -4.48
CA GLN A 42 1.84 10.33 -5.90
C GLN A 42 2.78 9.50 -6.76
N GLY A 43 2.43 9.33 -8.02
CA GLY A 43 3.27 8.61 -8.96
C GLY A 43 2.81 8.84 -10.39
N ARG A 44 3.50 8.18 -11.31
CA ARG A 44 3.16 8.17 -12.73
C ARG A 44 3.09 6.75 -13.25
N ILE A 45 2.23 6.52 -14.19
CA ILE A 45 2.17 5.31 -15.00
C ILE A 45 2.45 5.70 -16.45
N MET A 46 2.99 4.79 -17.24
CA MET A 46 3.21 5.02 -18.66
C MET A 46 2.30 4.08 -19.46
N PRO A 47 1.21 4.59 -20.07
CA PRO A 47 0.34 3.77 -20.90
C PRO A 47 1.09 3.08 -22.04
N GLY A 48 0.80 1.82 -22.34
CA GLY A 48 1.50 1.03 -23.35
C GLY A 48 2.92 0.62 -22.97
N HIS A 49 3.29 0.78 -21.68
CA HIS A 49 4.57 0.36 -21.13
C HIS A 49 4.36 -0.58 -19.94
N ILE A 50 5.39 -1.37 -19.67
CA ILE A 50 5.52 -2.21 -18.48
C ILE A 50 6.73 -1.75 -17.68
N LEU A 51 6.67 -1.91 -16.37
CA LEU A 51 7.79 -1.62 -15.48
C LEU A 51 8.63 -2.87 -15.30
N VAL A 52 9.96 -2.71 -15.37
CA VAL A 52 10.93 -3.80 -15.19
C VAL A 52 11.84 -3.45 -14.02
N GLY A 53 12.10 -4.43 -13.16
CA GLY A 53 12.94 -4.30 -11.97
C GLY A 53 14.43 -4.26 -12.24
N GLU A 54 14.83 -3.64 -13.37
CA GLU A 54 16.22 -3.58 -13.83
C GLU A 54 16.56 -2.17 -14.32
N SER A 55 17.86 -1.82 -14.27
CA SER A 55 18.38 -0.57 -14.81
C SER A 55 18.48 -0.58 -16.34
N LEU A 56 18.55 0.59 -16.95
CA LEU A 56 18.79 0.72 -18.39
C LEU A 56 20.08 0.05 -18.86
N GLU A 57 21.11 0.05 -18.03
CA GLU A 57 22.38 -0.61 -18.36
C GLU A 57 22.20 -2.12 -18.58
N GLN A 58 21.47 -2.79 -17.70
CA GLN A 58 21.19 -4.21 -17.83
C GLN A 58 20.25 -4.51 -19.00
N LEU A 59 19.22 -3.69 -19.20
CA LEU A 59 18.28 -3.83 -20.31
C LEU A 59 18.96 -3.58 -21.67
N GLY A 60 19.99 -2.74 -21.71
CA GLY A 60 20.80 -2.48 -22.90
C GLY A 60 21.49 -3.74 -23.46
N LEU A 61 21.83 -4.72 -22.61
CA LEU A 61 22.39 -6.01 -23.05
C LEU A 61 21.41 -6.81 -23.91
N PHE A 62 20.12 -6.54 -23.80
CA PHE A 62 19.03 -7.17 -24.56
C PHE A 62 18.48 -6.24 -25.66
N ASN A 63 19.18 -5.13 -25.96
CA ASN A 63 18.73 -4.08 -26.88
C ASN A 63 17.34 -3.48 -26.51
N ILE A 64 17.03 -3.44 -25.22
CA ILE A 64 15.80 -2.83 -24.72
C ILE A 64 16.11 -1.40 -24.26
N THR A 65 15.33 -0.46 -24.74
CA THR A 65 15.38 0.95 -24.33
C THR A 65 14.17 1.27 -23.46
N GLY A 66 14.30 2.30 -22.61
CA GLY A 66 13.22 2.68 -21.71
C GLY A 66 13.50 3.98 -20.98
N THR A 67 12.69 4.26 -19.96
CA THR A 67 12.82 5.42 -19.07
C THR A 67 12.99 4.95 -17.64
N GLU A 68 14.14 5.25 -17.04
CA GLU A 68 14.38 4.93 -15.63
C GLU A 68 13.50 5.75 -14.71
N THR A 69 13.10 5.13 -13.63
CA THR A 69 12.39 5.76 -12.51
C THR A 69 12.79 5.09 -11.21
N ILE A 70 12.39 5.70 -10.11
CA ILE A 70 12.61 5.14 -8.77
C ILE A 70 11.36 4.39 -8.32
N HIS A 71 11.54 3.15 -7.90
CA HIS A 71 10.46 2.36 -7.34
C HIS A 71 9.99 2.95 -6.00
N PRO A 72 8.68 3.23 -5.83
CA PRO A 72 8.18 4.03 -4.71
C PRO A 72 8.24 3.31 -3.35
N ILE A 73 8.48 2.00 -3.33
CA ILE A 73 8.47 1.19 -2.12
C ILE A 73 9.86 1.06 -1.52
N ASP A 74 10.85 0.68 -2.33
CA ASP A 74 12.19 0.34 -1.86
C ASP A 74 13.29 1.27 -2.39
N GLY A 75 12.94 2.24 -3.24
CA GLY A 75 13.87 3.19 -3.80
C GLY A 75 14.81 2.60 -4.86
N SER A 76 14.59 1.36 -5.31
CA SER A 76 15.39 0.76 -6.36
C SER A 76 15.19 1.45 -7.71
N VAL A 77 16.20 1.38 -8.58
CA VAL A 77 16.08 1.84 -9.96
C VAL A 77 15.31 0.79 -10.75
N VAL A 78 14.26 1.24 -11.43
CA VAL A 78 13.41 0.42 -12.30
C VAL A 78 13.17 1.16 -13.60
N THR A 79 12.80 0.46 -14.65
CA THR A 79 12.71 1.04 -15.99
C THR A 79 11.36 0.76 -16.63
N TRP A 80 10.71 1.80 -17.12
CA TRP A 80 9.57 1.67 -18.03
C TRP A 80 10.04 1.31 -19.42
N ILE A 81 9.60 0.17 -19.95
CA ILE A 81 9.89 -0.27 -21.31
C ILE A 81 8.60 -0.44 -22.11
N SER A 82 8.66 -0.36 -23.43
CA SER A 82 7.50 -0.62 -24.28
C SER A 82 6.96 -2.04 -24.02
N GLU A 83 5.63 -2.17 -23.98
CA GLU A 83 4.94 -3.47 -23.81
C GLU A 83 5.33 -4.51 -24.86
N GLY A 84 5.76 -4.06 -26.06
CA GLY A 84 6.30 -4.94 -27.11
C GLY A 84 7.54 -5.75 -26.72
N HIS A 85 8.26 -5.37 -25.68
CA HIS A 85 9.41 -6.10 -25.14
C HIS A 85 9.07 -7.06 -23.98
N LYS A 86 7.80 -7.23 -23.66
CA LYS A 86 7.32 -8.06 -22.53
C LYS A 86 7.84 -9.49 -22.60
N ASP A 87 7.79 -10.09 -23.78
CA ASP A 87 8.22 -11.48 -23.97
C ASP A 87 9.73 -11.65 -23.77
N VAL A 88 10.52 -10.70 -24.26
CA VAL A 88 11.96 -10.69 -24.08
C VAL A 88 12.33 -10.53 -22.61
N ALA A 89 11.68 -9.60 -21.92
CA ALA A 89 11.88 -9.37 -20.49
C ALA A 89 11.51 -10.59 -19.63
N ASN A 90 10.39 -11.28 -19.97
CA ASN A 90 9.99 -12.52 -19.32
C ASN A 90 11.01 -13.66 -19.56
N GLN A 91 11.49 -13.83 -20.79
CA GLN A 91 12.49 -14.86 -21.13
C GLN A 91 13.83 -14.62 -20.44
N ALA A 92 14.19 -13.36 -20.24
CA ALA A 92 15.36 -12.96 -19.47
C ALA A 92 15.21 -13.19 -17.95
N GLY A 93 13.99 -13.52 -17.48
CA GLY A 93 13.70 -13.75 -16.06
C GLY A 93 13.57 -12.47 -15.25
N PHE A 94 13.38 -11.32 -15.88
CA PHE A 94 13.20 -10.05 -15.18
C PHE A 94 11.86 -9.99 -14.49
N ARG A 95 11.83 -9.33 -13.33
CA ARG A 95 10.58 -9.00 -12.65
C ARG A 95 9.88 -7.87 -13.41
N ILE A 96 8.65 -8.09 -13.81
CA ILE A 96 7.85 -7.12 -14.55
C ILE A 96 6.53 -6.86 -13.85
N TRP A 97 6.02 -5.64 -14.02
CA TRP A 97 4.69 -5.23 -13.58
C TRP A 97 4.00 -4.47 -14.71
N ASP A 98 2.74 -4.75 -14.94
CA ASP A 98 1.92 -3.86 -15.75
C ASP A 98 1.51 -2.61 -14.94
N ALA A 99 0.89 -1.63 -15.61
CA ALA A 99 0.50 -0.38 -14.97
C ALA A 99 -0.49 -0.58 -13.81
N ALA A 100 -1.39 -1.56 -13.94
CA ALA A 100 -2.38 -1.85 -12.90
C ALA A 100 -1.73 -2.56 -11.71
N GLU A 101 -0.86 -3.53 -11.96
CA GLU A 101 -0.09 -4.23 -10.92
C GLU A 101 0.80 -3.26 -10.14
N TYR A 102 1.48 -2.35 -10.84
CA TYR A 102 2.29 -1.31 -10.21
C TYR A 102 1.46 -0.38 -9.32
N LEU A 103 0.29 0.07 -9.80
CA LEU A 103 -0.61 0.93 -9.02
C LEU A 103 -1.13 0.21 -7.76
N ILE A 104 -1.52 -1.06 -7.89
CA ILE A 104 -1.97 -1.89 -6.77
C ILE A 104 -0.85 -2.09 -5.76
N LEU A 105 0.37 -2.32 -6.22
CA LEU A 105 1.54 -2.49 -5.38
C LEU A 105 1.83 -1.22 -4.57
N HIS A 106 1.85 -0.05 -5.22
CA HIS A 106 2.04 1.22 -4.54
C HIS A 106 0.91 1.54 -3.56
N LEU A 107 -0.34 1.31 -3.95
CA LEU A 107 -1.48 1.46 -3.06
C LEU A 107 -1.38 0.55 -1.82
N SER A 108 -0.99 -0.72 -2.01
CA SER A 108 -0.79 -1.65 -0.90
C SER A 108 0.26 -1.14 0.08
N TYR A 109 1.38 -0.63 -0.43
CA TYR A 109 2.44 -0.07 0.38
C TYR A 109 1.96 1.15 1.18
N VAL A 110 1.26 2.08 0.52
CA VAL A 110 0.71 3.28 1.18
C VAL A 110 -0.28 2.89 2.27
N LEU A 111 -1.20 1.97 1.99
CA LEU A 111 -2.18 1.52 2.98
C LEU A 111 -1.52 0.86 4.19
N ARG A 112 -0.47 0.05 3.99
CA ARG A 112 0.29 -0.54 5.10
C ARG A 112 0.94 0.53 5.95
N ARG A 113 1.64 1.47 5.30
CA ARG A 113 2.36 2.55 5.99
C ARG A 113 1.46 3.47 6.81
N HIS A 114 0.20 3.60 6.39
CA HIS A 114 -0.80 4.44 7.04
C HIS A 114 -1.90 3.63 7.74
N SER A 115 -1.65 2.35 8.05
CA SER A 115 -2.63 1.47 8.68
C SER A 115 -3.16 2.01 10.00
N HIS A 116 -2.30 2.68 10.78
CA HIS A 116 -2.66 3.32 12.04
C HIS A 116 -3.74 4.41 11.90
N GLU A 117 -3.84 5.07 10.75
CA GLU A 117 -4.87 6.09 10.49
C GLU A 117 -6.28 5.49 10.34
N PHE A 118 -6.37 4.19 10.07
CA PHE A 118 -7.62 3.43 9.95
C PHE A 118 -8.02 2.72 11.25
N LEU A 119 -7.18 2.79 12.28
CA LEU A 119 -7.44 2.24 13.61
C LEU A 119 -8.08 3.31 14.49
N GLY A 120 -9.41 3.45 14.38
CA GLY A 120 -10.19 4.32 15.24
C GLY A 120 -10.76 3.57 16.46
N TRP A 121 -11.41 4.28 17.34
CA TRP A 121 -12.05 3.71 18.54
C TRP A 121 -13.12 2.67 18.20
N GLN A 122 -13.79 2.78 17.05
CA GLN A 122 -14.81 1.81 16.60
C GLN A 122 -14.19 0.47 16.24
N GLU A 123 -13.06 0.49 15.54
CA GLU A 123 -12.30 -0.70 15.18
C GLU A 123 -11.81 -1.41 16.45
N VAL A 124 -11.23 -0.65 17.37
CA VAL A 124 -10.77 -1.18 18.67
C VAL A 124 -11.93 -1.72 19.49
N GLN A 125 -13.08 -1.05 19.50
CA GLN A 125 -14.29 -1.56 20.16
C GLN A 125 -14.74 -2.89 19.56
N THR A 126 -14.69 -3.03 18.24
CA THR A 126 -15.06 -4.29 17.57
C THR A 126 -14.09 -5.41 17.96
N VAL A 127 -12.79 -5.15 17.98
CA VAL A 127 -11.77 -6.12 18.44
C VAL A 127 -12.03 -6.51 19.90
N MET A 128 -12.34 -5.55 20.76
CA MET A 128 -12.64 -5.82 22.17
C MET A 128 -13.90 -6.66 22.35
N GLN A 129 -14.96 -6.43 21.56
CA GLN A 129 -16.17 -7.25 21.57
C GLN A 129 -15.90 -8.70 21.16
N GLU A 130 -15.06 -8.93 20.15
CA GLU A 130 -14.64 -10.27 19.76
C GLU A 130 -13.80 -10.94 20.86
N LEU A 131 -12.87 -10.18 21.47
CA LEU A 131 -12.06 -10.69 22.59
C LEU A 131 -12.94 -11.02 23.81
N GLU A 132 -13.99 -10.25 24.08
CA GLU A 132 -14.91 -10.51 25.19
C GLU A 132 -15.67 -11.83 25.03
N LYS A 133 -15.94 -12.28 23.80
CA LYS A 133 -16.57 -13.59 23.54
C LYS A 133 -15.69 -14.75 23.97
N THR A 134 -14.38 -14.60 23.82
CA THR A 134 -13.41 -15.67 24.12
C THR A 134 -12.78 -15.53 25.50
N HIS A 135 -12.58 -14.28 25.97
CA HIS A 135 -11.89 -13.97 27.23
C HIS A 135 -12.65 -12.90 28.06
N PRO A 136 -13.90 -13.17 28.47
CA PRO A 136 -14.75 -12.14 29.12
C PRO A 136 -14.18 -11.62 30.44
N ALA A 137 -13.53 -12.46 31.22
CA ALA A 137 -12.94 -12.07 32.49
C ALA A 137 -11.78 -11.08 32.30
N LEU A 138 -10.93 -11.31 31.31
CA LEU A 138 -9.79 -10.47 30.98
C LEU A 138 -10.25 -9.06 30.56
N VAL A 139 -11.23 -9.00 29.65
CA VAL A 139 -11.74 -7.72 29.16
C VAL A 139 -12.35 -6.91 30.29
N LYS A 140 -13.18 -7.51 31.14
CA LYS A 140 -13.83 -6.84 32.28
C LYS A 140 -12.86 -6.35 33.35
N GLU A 141 -11.72 -6.98 33.50
CA GLU A 141 -10.70 -6.56 34.46
C GLU A 141 -9.85 -5.40 33.93
N ILE A 142 -9.64 -5.33 32.60
CA ILE A 142 -8.77 -4.32 31.99
C ILE A 142 -9.57 -3.10 31.55
N VAL A 143 -10.69 -3.27 30.85
CA VAL A 143 -11.47 -2.17 30.28
C VAL A 143 -12.85 -2.06 30.96
N PRO A 144 -13.25 -0.92 31.53
CA PRO A 144 -12.51 0.35 31.63
C PRO A 144 -11.69 0.54 32.91
N LYS A 145 -11.48 -0.50 33.71
CA LYS A 145 -10.90 -0.38 35.07
C LYS A 145 -9.45 0.10 35.07
N VAL A 146 -8.63 -0.42 34.16
CA VAL A 146 -7.18 -0.12 34.11
C VAL A 146 -6.90 0.87 32.99
N ILE A 147 -7.45 0.66 31.80
CA ILE A 147 -7.34 1.53 30.64
C ILE A 147 -8.71 1.81 30.02
N THR A 148 -8.90 3.04 29.57
CA THR A 148 -10.09 3.40 28.78
C THR A 148 -9.96 2.91 27.35
N LEU A 149 -11.08 2.78 26.64
CA LEU A 149 -11.06 2.41 25.21
C LEU A 149 -10.26 3.41 24.36
N LEU A 150 -10.30 4.70 24.72
CA LEU A 150 -9.52 5.75 24.04
C LEU A 150 -8.01 5.52 24.20
N GLN A 151 -7.56 5.27 25.43
CA GLN A 151 -6.14 4.98 25.71
C GLN A 151 -5.68 3.70 25.00
N LEU A 152 -6.54 2.68 24.95
CA LEU A 152 -6.26 1.46 24.22
C LEU A 152 -6.12 1.72 22.72
N THR A 153 -6.98 2.56 22.15
CA THR A 153 -6.90 2.99 20.75
C THR A 153 -5.57 3.69 20.46
N GLU A 154 -5.16 4.63 21.30
CA GLU A 154 -3.85 5.30 21.16
C GLU A 154 -2.66 4.33 21.24
N ILE A 155 -2.74 3.33 22.13
CA ILE A 155 -1.70 2.31 22.24
C ILE A 155 -1.62 1.49 20.95
N PHE A 156 -2.74 1.04 20.41
CA PHE A 156 -2.76 0.26 19.17
C PHE A 156 -2.26 1.07 17.97
N GLN A 157 -2.67 2.33 17.84
CA GLN A 157 -2.16 3.23 16.80
C GLN A 157 -0.64 3.40 16.87
N ARG A 158 -0.08 3.56 18.08
CA ARG A 158 1.36 3.68 18.27
C ARG A 158 2.11 2.38 17.96
N LEU A 159 1.54 1.25 18.28
CA LEU A 159 2.14 -0.07 17.97
C LEU A 159 2.17 -0.30 16.46
N GLU A 160 1.08 0.01 15.76
CA GLU A 160 1.01 -0.06 14.30
C GLU A 160 2.04 0.86 13.63
N ASP A 161 2.11 2.13 14.05
CA ASP A 161 3.09 3.08 13.54
C ASP A 161 4.54 2.63 13.79
N ALA A 162 4.83 2.07 14.96
CA ALA A 162 6.15 1.54 15.31
C ALA A 162 6.52 0.30 14.48
N GLY A 163 5.58 -0.59 14.22
CA GLY A 163 5.79 -1.80 13.41
C GLY A 163 6.14 -1.51 11.95
N HIS A 164 5.84 -0.32 11.45
CA HIS A 164 6.12 0.08 10.05
C HIS A 164 7.36 0.98 9.89
N ARG A 165 8.06 1.28 10.98
CA ARG A 165 9.29 2.10 10.95
C ARG A 165 10.59 1.29 10.92
N VAL A 166 10.51 -0.03 10.89
CA VAL A 166 11.67 -0.94 10.88
C VAL A 166 11.99 -1.43 9.49
#